data_b1c0b676276de80f9b31fc169dba2198
#
_entry.id   b1c0b676276de80f9b31fc169dba2198
#
_cell.length_a   1.000
_cell.length_b   1.000
_cell.length_c   1.000
_cell.angle_alpha   90.00
_cell.angle_beta   90.00
_cell.angle_gamma   90.00
#
_symmetry.space_group_name_H-M   'P 1'
#
loop_
_entity.id
_entity.type
_entity.pdbx_description
1 polymer ?
#
loop_
_entity_poly.entity_id
_entity_poly.type
_entity_poly.pdbx_seq_one_letter_code
_entity_poly.pdbx_strand_id
1 'polypeptide(L)' 'SNKAKTYCLCTIQKLGEKFNDEELKEVFKQKPEKIISDTQFASKFCEKEISE' A
#
# COMPACT_ATOMS: atom_id res chain seq x y z
N SER A 1 -10.10 -3.13 14.62
CA SER A 1 -9.33 -2.56 15.71
C SER A 1 -8.42 -1.45 15.22
N ASN A 2 -7.77 -0.81 16.17
CA ASN A 2 -6.90 0.33 15.85
C ASN A 2 -5.71 -0.07 14.99
N LYS A 3 -5.17 -1.26 15.18
CA LYS A 3 -4.03 -1.72 14.39
C LYS A 3 -4.37 -1.90 12.92
N ALA A 4 -5.54 -2.46 12.63
CA ALA A 4 -5.96 -2.65 11.26
C ALA A 4 -6.16 -1.31 10.55
N LYS A 5 -6.74 -0.36 11.27
CA LYS A 5 -6.97 0.97 10.73
C LYS A 5 -5.64 1.69 10.47
N THR A 6 -4.71 1.60 11.42
CA THR A 6 -3.39 2.20 11.29
C THR A 6 -2.63 1.59 10.11
N TYR A 7 -2.72 0.28 9.96
CA TYR A 7 -2.08 -0.42 8.85
C TYR A 7 -2.61 0.07 7.51
N CYS A 8 -3.92 0.19 7.41
CA CYS A 8 -4.56 0.63 6.17
C CYS A 8 -4.13 2.05 5.80
N LEU A 9 -4.14 2.96 6.78
CA LEU A 9 -3.72 4.34 6.54
C LEU A 9 -2.25 4.42 6.15
N CYS A 10 -1.41 3.65 6.82
CA CYS A 10 0.01 3.59 6.52
C CYS A 10 0.25 3.16 5.07
N THR A 11 -0.44 2.10 4.66
CA THR A 11 -0.31 1.56 3.31
C THR A 11 -0.70 2.61 2.26
N ILE A 12 -1.82 3.29 2.49
CA ILE A 12 -2.29 4.33 1.57
C ILE A 12 -1.29 5.47 1.47
N GLN A 13 -0.74 5.89 2.61
CA GLN A 13 0.26 6.95 2.62
C GLN A 13 1.51 6.58 1.84
N LYS A 14 1.98 5.35 2.02
CA LYS A 14 3.17 4.89 1.30
C LYS A 14 2.94 4.81 -0.20
N LEU A 15 1.77 4.36 -0.60
CA LEU A 15 1.42 4.32 -2.01
C LEU A 15 1.38 5.73 -2.60
N GLY A 16 0.84 6.68 -1.85
CA GLY A 16 0.77 8.06 -2.29
C GLY A 16 2.12 8.74 -2.39
N GLU A 17 3.12 8.27 -1.63
CA GLU A 17 4.47 8.80 -1.71
C GLU A 17 5.19 8.32 -2.96
N LYS A 18 4.93 7.09 -3.37
CA LYS A 18 5.60 6.50 -4.53
C LYS A 18 4.89 6.79 -5.84
N PHE A 19 3.56 6.81 -5.81
CA PHE A 19 2.74 7.00 -7.01
C PHE A 19 1.86 8.24 -6.87
N ASN A 20 1.70 8.97 -7.96
CA ASN A 20 0.69 10.03 -7.98
C ASN A 20 -0.67 9.40 -8.31
N ASP A 21 -1.73 10.24 -8.35
CA ASP A 21 -3.09 9.74 -8.57
C ASP A 21 -3.23 8.96 -9.88
N GLU A 22 -2.63 9.46 -10.94
CA GLU A 22 -2.70 8.81 -12.24
C GLU A 22 -1.97 7.47 -12.23
N GLU A 23 -0.82 7.44 -11.60
CA GLU A 23 -0.03 6.21 -11.49
C GLU A 23 -0.76 5.16 -10.67
N LEU A 24 -1.42 5.58 -9.58
CA LEU A 24 -2.22 4.66 -8.77
C LEU A 24 -3.35 4.06 -9.57
N LYS A 25 -4.02 4.86 -10.38
CA LYS A 25 -5.10 4.36 -11.23
C LYS A 25 -4.58 3.30 -12.20
N GLU A 26 -3.41 3.53 -12.75
CA GLU A 26 -2.80 2.55 -13.66
C GLU A 26 -2.44 1.25 -12.94
N VAL A 27 -1.90 1.36 -11.73
CA VAL A 27 -1.58 0.19 -10.92
C VAL A 27 -2.82 -0.65 -10.67
N PHE A 28 -3.93 -0.01 -10.29
CA PHE A 28 -5.14 -0.73 -9.93
C PHE A 28 -5.94 -1.24 -11.13
N LYS A 29 -5.56 -0.85 -12.34
CA LYS A 29 -6.17 -1.39 -13.56
C LYS A 29 -5.54 -2.71 -13.98
N GLN A 30 -4.42 -3.07 -13.39
CA GLN A 30 -3.69 -4.28 -13.74
C GLN A 30 -4.33 -5.51 -13.11
N LYS A 31 -3.80 -6.68 -13.46
CA LYS A 31 -4.27 -7.93 -12.88
C LYS A 31 -3.97 -7.95 -11.37
N PRO A 32 -4.79 -8.66 -10.57
CA PRO A 32 -4.60 -8.68 -9.12
C PRO A 32 -3.19 -9.08 -8.70
N GLU A 33 -2.57 -10.01 -9.39
CA GLU A 33 -1.21 -10.43 -9.09
C GLU A 33 -0.22 -9.28 -9.21
N LYS A 34 -0.39 -8.47 -10.25
CA LYS A 34 0.47 -7.34 -10.49
C LYS A 34 0.24 -6.24 -9.46
N ILE A 35 -1.01 -6.02 -9.09
CA ILE A 35 -1.35 -5.04 -8.07
C ILE A 35 -0.68 -5.40 -6.75
N ILE A 36 -0.78 -6.66 -6.35
CA ILE A 36 -0.16 -7.14 -5.12
C ILE A 36 1.34 -6.93 -5.16
N SER A 37 1.97 -7.29 -6.28
CA SER A 37 3.41 -7.14 -6.44
C SER A 37 3.84 -5.68 -6.34
N ASP A 38 3.12 -4.78 -7.00
CA ASP A 38 3.48 -3.37 -7.04
C ASP A 38 3.22 -2.65 -5.71
N THR A 39 2.30 -3.17 -4.90
CA THR A 39 1.97 -2.55 -3.62
C THR A 39 2.60 -3.25 -2.42
N GLN A 40 3.31 -4.34 -2.64
CA GLN A 40 3.88 -5.14 -1.57
C GLN A 40 4.89 -4.37 -0.72
N PHE A 41 5.61 -3.43 -1.31
CA PHE A 41 6.57 -2.64 -0.56
C PHE A 41 5.90 -1.86 0.58
N ALA A 42 4.72 -1.31 0.32
CA ALA A 42 3.98 -0.55 1.32
C ALA A 42 3.50 -1.47 2.43
N SER A 43 3.00 -2.63 2.04
CA SER A 43 2.52 -3.63 2.99
C SER A 43 3.62 -4.07 3.95
N LYS A 44 4.78 -4.40 3.41
CA LYS A 44 5.91 -4.84 4.23
C LYS A 44 6.41 -3.74 5.14
N PHE A 45 6.48 -2.53 4.65
CA PHE A 45 6.90 -1.40 5.47
C PHE A 45 5.95 -1.19 6.64
N CYS A 46 4.65 -1.21 6.34
CA CYS A 46 3.65 -0.95 7.37
C CYS A 46 3.56 -2.07 8.40
N GLU A 47 3.75 -3.31 7.97
CA GLU A 47 3.82 -4.43 8.90
C GLU A 47 4.95 -4.26 9.91
N LYS A 48 6.10 -3.85 9.40
CA LYS A 48 7.28 -3.64 10.24
C LYS A 48 7.04 -2.53 11.27
N GLU A 49 6.39 -1.46 10.84
CA GLU A 49 6.11 -0.34 11.74
C GLU A 49 5.10 -0.71 12.82
N ILE A 50 4.13 -1.55 12.50
CA ILE A 50 3.07 -1.92 13.42
C ILE A 50 3.49 -3.06 14.34
N SER A 51 4.37 -3.92 13.88
CA SER A 51 4.80 -5.10 14.65
C SER A 51 5.58 -4.75 15.91
N GLU A 52 6.02 -3.53 16.00
CA GLU A 52 6.69 -3.09 17.21
C GLU A 52 5.70 -2.68 18.27
#